data_15fc77c75b8113a7e20d748ff79b6123
#
_entry.id   15fc77c75b8113a7e20d748ff79b6123
#
_cell.length_a   1.000
_cell.length_b   1.000
_cell.length_c   1.000
_cell.angle_alpha   90.00
_cell.angle_beta   90.00
_cell.angle_gamma   90.00
#
_symmetry.space_group_name_H-M   'P 1'
#
loop_
_entity.id
_entity.type
_entity.pdbx_description
1 polymer ?
#
loop_
_entity_poly.entity_id
_entity_poly.type
_entity_poly.pdbx_seq_one_letter_code
_entity_poly.pdbx_strand_id
1 'polypeptide(L)'
;MTAAVHLIAIFGKYIEPEKPIVYVEPADGLRFRLRNKERDTYYMVKDASNHLVIAEDRYAEGGTFTLEKADASSYYIKTASGRYVYQASSGSQANKTTSATKVKYTITASGEHLYNFGATGSTDANRFLHAAADHLNICGWTQNVERSQWYMQKDDTTVGIVSIQDERLAANGKDSKFIENNRLIIRKGGKKFNARGQRIK
;
A
#
# COMPACT_ATOMS: atom_id res chain seq x y z
N MET A 1 15.71 32.93 47.46
CA MET A 1 16.21 32.83 46.08
C MET A 1 15.55 31.61 45.45
N THR A 2 14.62 31.84 44.53
CA THR A 2 13.95 30.75 43.79
C THR A 2 14.74 30.51 42.50
N ALA A 3 15.29 29.31 42.36
CA ALA A 3 15.99 28.90 41.14
C ALA A 3 14.99 28.74 40.01
N ALA A 4 15.18 29.45 38.91
CA ALA A 4 14.41 29.28 37.69
C ALA A 4 14.80 27.96 37.03
N VAL A 5 13.87 27.03 36.91
CA VAL A 5 14.04 25.79 36.17
C VAL A 5 13.84 26.11 34.68
N HIS A 6 14.93 26.10 33.92
CA HIS A 6 14.86 26.19 32.46
C HIS A 6 14.48 24.81 31.90
N LEU A 7 13.24 24.68 31.42
CA LEU A 7 12.80 23.52 30.65
C LEU A 7 13.32 23.71 29.22
N ILE A 8 14.36 22.98 28.83
CA ILE A 8 14.78 22.88 27.43
C ILE A 8 13.93 21.79 26.80
N ALA A 9 12.90 22.16 26.02
CA ALA A 9 12.19 21.21 25.20
C ALA A 9 13.05 20.85 23.98
N ILE A 10 13.65 19.67 24.00
CA ILE A 10 14.36 19.12 22.84
C ILE A 10 13.28 18.53 21.90
N PHE A 11 12.92 19.28 20.87
CA PHE A 11 12.09 18.76 19.77
C PHE A 11 12.96 17.90 18.84
N GLY A 12 13.23 16.68 19.26
CA GLY A 12 13.76 15.66 18.35
C GLY A 12 12.65 15.31 17.33
N LYS A 13 12.99 15.27 16.03
CA LYS A 13 12.09 14.72 15.03
C LYS A 13 11.84 13.27 15.40
N TYR A 14 10.60 12.95 15.83
CA TYR A 14 10.22 11.55 16.06
C TYR A 14 10.25 10.86 14.69
N ILE A 15 11.18 9.94 14.52
CA ILE A 15 11.22 9.05 13.37
C ILE A 15 10.38 7.85 13.78
N GLU A 16 9.20 7.74 13.19
CA GLU A 16 8.34 6.57 13.40
C GLU A 16 9.10 5.33 12.92
N PRO A 17 9.23 4.28 13.75
CA PRO A 17 9.92 3.07 13.32
C PRO A 17 9.20 2.47 12.12
N GLU A 18 9.97 2.04 11.11
CA GLU A 18 9.39 1.38 9.93
C GLU A 18 8.58 0.16 10.37
N LYS A 19 7.35 0.09 9.90
CA LYS A 19 6.50 -1.07 10.15
C LYS A 19 7.12 -2.31 9.50
N PRO A 20 7.12 -3.46 10.20
CA PRO A 20 7.65 -4.69 9.64
C PRO A 20 6.91 -5.06 8.35
N ILE A 21 7.65 -5.58 7.37
CA ILE A 21 7.07 -6.10 6.15
C ILE A 21 6.38 -7.42 6.45
N VAL A 22 5.09 -7.52 6.13
CA VAL A 22 4.30 -8.74 6.22
C VAL A 22 4.02 -9.23 4.81
N TYR A 23 4.50 -10.41 4.47
CA TYR A 23 4.20 -11.08 3.21
C TYR A 23 2.86 -11.80 3.28
N VAL A 24 2.18 -11.90 2.14
CA VAL A 24 0.83 -12.48 2.05
C VAL A 24 0.67 -13.39 0.84
N GLU A 25 -0.25 -14.33 0.94
CA GLU A 25 -0.65 -15.23 -0.13
C GLU A 25 -1.84 -14.66 -0.91
N PRO A 26 -1.97 -14.96 -2.22
CA PRO A 26 -3.12 -14.53 -3.02
C PRO A 26 -4.46 -15.02 -2.45
N ALA A 27 -5.34 -14.09 -2.12
CA ALA A 27 -6.69 -14.38 -1.63
C ALA A 27 -7.69 -13.33 -2.11
N ASP A 28 -8.96 -13.69 -2.20
CA ASP A 28 -10.02 -12.74 -2.56
C ASP A 28 -10.14 -11.62 -1.52
N GLY A 29 -10.34 -10.39 -2.00
CA GLY A 29 -10.42 -9.20 -1.16
C GLY A 29 -9.09 -8.76 -0.54
N LEU A 30 -7.99 -9.47 -0.78
CA LEU A 30 -6.68 -9.13 -0.22
C LEU A 30 -6.20 -7.76 -0.73
N ARG A 31 -5.88 -6.87 0.20
CA ARG A 31 -5.18 -5.62 -0.10
C ARG A 31 -3.68 -5.81 0.06
N PHE A 32 -2.94 -5.41 -0.97
CA PHE A 32 -1.50 -5.70 -1.06
C PHE A 32 -0.74 -4.63 -1.84
N ARG A 33 0.59 -4.71 -1.73
CA ARG A 33 1.58 -3.99 -2.52
C ARG A 33 2.49 -4.98 -3.21
N LEU A 34 3.04 -4.61 -4.37
CA LEU A 34 3.98 -5.44 -5.11
C LEU A 34 5.36 -4.79 -5.11
N ARG A 35 6.33 -5.45 -4.49
CA ARG A 35 7.75 -5.09 -4.54
C ARG A 35 8.46 -5.95 -5.58
N ASN A 36 9.24 -5.33 -6.46
CA ASN A 36 9.96 -6.07 -7.49
C ASN A 36 11.13 -6.86 -6.90
N LYS A 37 11.42 -8.04 -7.43
CA LYS A 37 12.52 -8.89 -6.95
C LYS A 37 13.90 -8.29 -7.29
N GLU A 38 14.15 -7.97 -8.55
CA GLU A 38 15.47 -7.46 -8.98
C GLU A 38 15.69 -6.01 -8.51
N ARG A 39 14.61 -5.22 -8.54
CA ARG A 39 14.61 -3.84 -8.04
C ARG A 39 13.95 -3.81 -6.66
N ASP A 40 14.63 -4.33 -5.67
CA ASP A 40 14.11 -4.64 -4.34
C ASP A 40 13.69 -3.42 -3.50
N THR A 41 14.06 -2.21 -3.91
CA THR A 41 13.55 -0.94 -3.34
C THR A 41 12.35 -0.38 -4.08
N TYR A 42 11.94 -0.97 -5.23
CA TYR A 42 10.88 -0.44 -6.09
C TYR A 42 9.56 -1.21 -5.95
N TYR A 43 8.48 -0.46 -5.89
CA TYR A 43 7.09 -0.93 -5.78
C TYR A 43 6.30 -0.56 -7.03
N MET A 44 5.39 -1.44 -7.45
CA MET A 44 4.45 -1.12 -8.51
C MET A 44 3.42 -0.09 -8.00
N VAL A 45 3.21 0.97 -8.75
CA VAL A 45 2.24 2.02 -8.45
C VAL A 45 1.45 2.41 -9.69
N LYS A 46 0.24 2.92 -9.51
CA LYS A 46 -0.54 3.61 -10.54
C LYS A 46 -0.27 5.11 -10.42
N ASP A 47 0.26 5.73 -11.47
CA ASP A 47 0.46 7.18 -11.52
C ASP A 47 -0.85 7.98 -11.74
N ALA A 48 -0.75 9.30 -11.72
CA ALA A 48 -1.88 10.19 -11.95
C ALA A 48 -2.51 10.03 -13.35
N SER A 49 -1.73 9.64 -14.34
CA SER A 49 -2.15 9.40 -15.73
C SER A 49 -2.71 8.00 -15.97
N ASN A 50 -2.86 7.18 -14.92
CA ASN A 50 -3.32 5.79 -14.96
C ASN A 50 -2.33 4.79 -15.59
N HIS A 51 -1.07 5.15 -15.77
CA HIS A 51 -0.03 4.20 -16.13
C HIS A 51 0.43 3.40 -14.90
N LEU A 52 0.92 2.20 -15.15
CA LEU A 52 1.61 1.42 -14.14
C LEU A 52 3.11 1.71 -14.24
N VAL A 53 3.67 2.17 -13.16
CA VAL A 53 5.08 2.54 -13.02
C VAL A 53 5.66 1.90 -11.76
N ILE A 54 6.97 2.05 -11.54
CA ILE A 54 7.62 1.66 -10.28
C ILE A 54 8.12 2.91 -9.55
N ALA A 55 8.03 2.90 -8.22
CA ALA A 55 8.50 3.97 -7.34
C ALA A 55 9.27 3.37 -6.16
N GLU A 56 10.28 4.08 -5.67
CA GLU A 56 11.09 3.63 -4.52
C GLU A 56 10.34 3.71 -3.19
N ASP A 57 9.36 4.61 -3.09
CA ASP A 57 8.59 4.75 -1.86
C ASP A 57 7.60 3.60 -1.68
N ARG A 58 7.78 2.81 -0.61
CA ARG A 58 6.85 1.75 -0.22
C ARG A 58 5.42 2.24 -0.05
N TYR A 59 5.25 3.48 0.39
CA TYR A 59 3.94 4.07 0.67
C TYR A 59 3.46 5.04 -0.42
N ALA A 60 4.11 5.04 -1.58
CA ALA A 60 3.71 5.87 -2.72
C ALA A 60 2.21 5.76 -2.99
N GLU A 61 1.59 6.90 -3.29
CA GLU A 61 0.20 6.95 -3.72
C GLU A 61 -0.01 6.08 -4.97
N GLY A 62 -1.13 5.35 -5.00
CA GLY A 62 -1.43 4.42 -6.11
C GLY A 62 -0.74 3.07 -6.00
N GLY A 63 0.08 2.79 -4.97
CA GLY A 63 0.76 1.51 -4.77
C GLY A 63 -0.09 0.44 -4.07
N THR A 64 -1.31 0.73 -3.68
CA THR A 64 -2.23 -0.23 -3.07
C THR A 64 -3.15 -0.86 -4.12
N PHE A 65 -3.18 -2.18 -4.13
CA PHE A 65 -4.03 -2.99 -5.00
C PHE A 65 -4.91 -3.92 -4.17
N THR A 66 -6.00 -4.39 -4.78
CA THR A 66 -6.90 -5.41 -4.20
C THR A 66 -7.07 -6.53 -5.19
N LEU A 67 -6.94 -7.78 -4.73
CA LEU A 67 -7.35 -8.94 -5.52
C LEU A 67 -8.87 -9.10 -5.46
N GLU A 68 -9.50 -9.24 -6.61
CA GLU A 68 -10.91 -9.59 -6.76
C GLU A 68 -10.95 -10.91 -7.51
N LYS A 69 -11.51 -11.96 -6.88
CA LYS A 69 -11.52 -13.29 -7.48
C LYS A 69 -12.36 -13.29 -8.75
N ALA A 70 -11.79 -13.76 -9.85
CA ALA A 70 -12.46 -13.86 -11.14
C ALA A 70 -13.07 -15.25 -11.38
N ASP A 71 -12.32 -16.30 -10.99
CA ASP A 71 -12.72 -17.72 -11.07
C ASP A 71 -11.85 -18.57 -10.13
N ALA A 72 -11.85 -19.88 -10.29
CA ALA A 72 -11.11 -20.79 -9.41
C ALA A 72 -9.59 -20.54 -9.40
N SER A 73 -9.01 -20.06 -10.50
CA SER A 73 -7.55 -19.98 -10.73
C SER A 73 -7.05 -18.57 -11.08
N SER A 74 -7.93 -17.57 -11.15
CA SER A 74 -7.56 -16.24 -11.59
C SER A 74 -8.21 -15.13 -10.79
N TYR A 75 -7.58 -13.94 -10.88
CA TYR A 75 -7.97 -12.74 -10.17
C TYR A 75 -7.99 -11.52 -11.10
N TYR A 76 -8.78 -10.53 -10.77
CA TYR A 76 -8.61 -9.16 -11.24
C TYR A 76 -7.77 -8.41 -10.23
N ILE A 77 -6.91 -7.52 -10.71
CA ILE A 77 -6.07 -6.66 -9.86
C ILE A 77 -6.67 -5.26 -9.91
N LYS A 78 -7.28 -4.83 -8.82
CA LYS A 78 -8.01 -3.56 -8.71
C LYS A 78 -7.17 -2.51 -7.97
N THR A 79 -7.14 -1.29 -8.48
CA THR A 79 -6.51 -0.14 -7.84
C THR A 79 -7.43 0.47 -6.78
N ALA A 80 -6.90 1.27 -5.88
CA ALA A 80 -7.70 2.02 -4.90
C ALA A 80 -8.73 2.98 -5.54
N SER A 81 -8.47 3.45 -6.77
CA SER A 81 -9.41 4.28 -7.55
C SER A 81 -10.52 3.49 -8.26
N GLY A 82 -10.60 2.16 -8.06
CA GLY A 82 -11.61 1.30 -8.66
C GLY A 82 -11.34 0.87 -10.10
N ARG A 83 -10.20 1.24 -10.68
CA ARG A 83 -9.75 0.78 -12.00
C ARG A 83 -9.03 -0.56 -11.85
N TYR A 84 -8.82 -1.27 -12.96
CA TYR A 84 -8.16 -2.57 -13.00
C TYR A 84 -6.83 -2.49 -13.75
N VAL A 85 -5.83 -3.23 -13.29
CA VAL A 85 -4.60 -3.45 -14.06
C VAL A 85 -4.98 -4.04 -15.40
N TYR A 86 -4.56 -3.40 -16.48
CA TYR A 86 -4.95 -3.73 -17.84
C TYR A 86 -3.73 -4.10 -18.69
N GLN A 87 -3.88 -5.17 -19.41
CA GLN A 87 -2.96 -5.59 -20.46
C GLN A 87 -3.77 -5.93 -21.71
N ALA A 88 -3.35 -5.41 -22.85
CA ALA A 88 -3.93 -5.83 -24.12
C ALA A 88 -3.76 -7.36 -24.29
N SER A 89 -4.72 -7.99 -24.95
CA SER A 89 -4.80 -9.44 -25.15
C SER A 89 -3.57 -10.03 -25.87
N SER A 90 -2.84 -9.22 -26.60
CA SER A 90 -1.63 -9.62 -27.32
C SER A 90 -0.39 -9.80 -26.42
N GLY A 91 -0.47 -9.55 -25.12
CA GLY A 91 0.68 -9.68 -24.21
C GLY A 91 1.90 -8.85 -24.63
N SER A 92 1.67 -7.72 -25.27
CA SER A 92 2.74 -6.91 -25.84
C SER A 92 3.70 -6.37 -24.76
N GLN A 93 4.95 -6.09 -25.14
CA GLN A 93 5.93 -5.37 -24.30
C GLN A 93 5.52 -3.91 -24.02
N ALA A 94 4.36 -3.47 -24.54
CA ALA A 94 3.86 -2.12 -24.31
C ALA A 94 3.62 -1.84 -22.81
N ASN A 95 3.76 -0.59 -22.45
CA ASN A 95 3.51 -0.11 -21.10
C ASN A 95 2.10 -0.49 -20.63
N LYS A 96 2.03 -1.00 -19.40
CA LYS A 96 0.75 -1.36 -18.79
C LYS A 96 0.08 -0.12 -18.22
N THR A 97 -1.23 -0.14 -18.27
CA THR A 97 -2.07 0.94 -17.77
C THR A 97 -3.15 0.38 -16.85
N THR A 98 -4.01 1.25 -16.33
CA THR A 98 -5.23 0.82 -15.68
C THR A 98 -6.46 1.22 -16.48
N SER A 99 -7.52 0.41 -16.46
CA SER A 99 -8.73 0.57 -17.24
C SER A 99 -9.98 0.25 -16.41
N ALA A 100 -11.15 0.66 -16.90
CA ALA A 100 -12.42 0.12 -16.44
C ALA A 100 -12.64 -1.33 -16.90
N THR A 101 -11.97 -1.73 -18.00
CA THR A 101 -12.00 -3.11 -18.51
C THR A 101 -11.21 -4.03 -17.61
N LYS A 102 -11.81 -5.16 -17.25
CA LYS A 102 -11.18 -6.18 -16.40
C LYS A 102 -10.36 -7.14 -17.25
N VAL A 103 -9.13 -7.40 -16.83
CA VAL A 103 -8.27 -8.46 -17.35
C VAL A 103 -7.99 -9.44 -16.22
N LYS A 104 -8.16 -10.73 -16.48
CA LYS A 104 -7.85 -11.79 -15.53
C LYS A 104 -6.36 -12.06 -15.50
N TYR A 105 -5.82 -12.29 -14.31
CA TYR A 105 -4.45 -12.69 -14.10
C TYR A 105 -4.39 -14.04 -13.39
N THR A 106 -3.58 -14.96 -13.93
CA THR A 106 -3.13 -16.13 -13.19
C THR A 106 -1.92 -15.71 -12.36
N ILE A 107 -1.98 -16.00 -11.06
CA ILE A 107 -0.89 -15.71 -10.12
C ILE A 107 -0.17 -17.03 -9.86
N THR A 108 1.09 -17.13 -10.28
CA THR A 108 1.88 -18.36 -10.17
C THR A 108 3.03 -18.13 -9.19
N ALA A 109 3.15 -18.96 -8.17
CA ALA A 109 4.27 -18.93 -7.25
C ALA A 109 5.59 -19.23 -7.99
N SER A 110 6.64 -18.48 -7.68
CA SER A 110 7.99 -18.64 -8.23
C SER A 110 9.07 -18.70 -7.14
N GLY A 111 8.67 -18.66 -5.87
CA GLY A 111 9.49 -18.75 -4.68
C GLY A 111 8.68 -18.43 -3.44
N GLU A 112 9.33 -18.36 -2.28
CA GLU A 112 8.69 -17.99 -1.04
C GLU A 112 8.18 -16.53 -1.12
N HIS A 113 6.86 -16.36 -0.99
CA HIS A 113 6.14 -15.07 -1.14
C HIS A 113 6.39 -14.33 -2.46
N LEU A 114 6.88 -15.03 -3.47
CA LEU A 114 7.28 -14.51 -4.76
C LEU A 114 6.38 -15.04 -5.87
N TYR A 115 5.85 -14.15 -6.70
CA TYR A 115 4.82 -14.47 -7.68
C TYR A 115 5.08 -13.83 -9.04
N ASN A 116 4.62 -14.54 -10.10
CA ASN A 116 4.44 -14.00 -11.43
C ASN A 116 2.95 -13.73 -11.67
N PHE A 117 2.63 -12.63 -12.33
CA PHE A 117 1.28 -12.19 -12.66
C PHE A 117 1.10 -12.20 -14.17
N GLY A 118 0.52 -13.26 -14.72
CA GLY A 118 0.32 -13.44 -16.16
C GLY A 118 -1.13 -13.21 -16.57
N ALA A 119 -1.35 -12.38 -17.61
CA ALA A 119 -2.70 -12.18 -18.16
C ALA A 119 -3.26 -13.51 -18.70
N THR A 120 -4.41 -13.93 -18.17
CA THR A 120 -5.08 -15.16 -18.54
C THR A 120 -5.72 -15.03 -19.91
N GLY A 121 -5.66 -16.11 -20.72
CA GLY A 121 -6.21 -16.12 -22.09
C GLY A 121 -5.28 -15.58 -23.15
N SER A 122 -4.11 -15.04 -22.77
CA SER A 122 -3.02 -14.75 -23.71
C SER A 122 -2.06 -15.95 -23.81
N THR A 123 -1.69 -16.32 -25.02
CA THR A 123 -0.63 -17.31 -25.30
C THR A 123 0.73 -16.66 -25.50
N ASP A 124 0.78 -15.33 -25.49
CA ASP A 124 2.03 -14.59 -25.65
C ASP A 124 2.96 -14.82 -24.44
N ALA A 125 4.22 -15.14 -24.72
CA ALA A 125 5.26 -15.30 -23.70
C ALA A 125 5.45 -14.03 -22.86
N ASN A 126 5.19 -12.85 -23.45
CA ASN A 126 5.34 -11.53 -22.81
C ASN A 126 4.10 -11.05 -22.03
N ARG A 127 3.26 -11.96 -21.57
CA ARG A 127 2.01 -11.61 -20.84
C ARG A 127 2.19 -11.29 -19.35
N PHE A 128 3.39 -11.39 -18.80
CA PHE A 128 3.62 -11.19 -17.37
C PHE A 128 3.95 -9.74 -17.04
N LEU A 129 3.47 -9.25 -15.90
CA LEU A 129 3.84 -7.93 -15.39
C LEU A 129 5.34 -7.87 -15.10
N HIS A 130 6.02 -6.91 -15.69
CA HIS A 130 7.47 -6.78 -15.67
C HIS A 130 7.90 -5.34 -15.41
N ALA A 131 8.87 -5.14 -14.50
CA ALA A 131 9.51 -3.84 -14.31
C ALA A 131 10.52 -3.60 -15.43
N ALA A 132 10.26 -2.63 -16.32
CA ALA A 132 11.12 -2.37 -17.46
C ALA A 132 12.57 -2.02 -17.06
N ALA A 133 13.53 -2.39 -17.94
CA ALA A 133 14.95 -2.21 -17.66
C ALA A 133 15.36 -0.74 -17.58
N ASP A 134 14.96 0.02 -18.58
CA ASP A 134 15.51 1.36 -18.86
C ASP A 134 14.57 2.49 -18.43
N HIS A 135 13.36 2.14 -17.97
CA HIS A 135 12.32 3.08 -17.60
C HIS A 135 11.64 2.68 -16.29
N LEU A 136 11.02 3.64 -15.62
CA LEU A 136 10.26 3.38 -14.39
C LEU A 136 8.83 2.88 -14.68
N ASN A 137 8.61 2.18 -15.77
CA ASN A 137 7.29 1.70 -16.19
C ASN A 137 7.15 0.17 -16.07
N ILE A 138 5.90 -0.28 -16.01
CA ILE A 138 5.55 -1.69 -16.09
C ILE A 138 5.20 -2.03 -17.53
N CYS A 139 5.81 -3.08 -18.06
CA CYS A 139 5.53 -3.62 -19.38
C CYS A 139 5.18 -5.11 -19.31
N GLY A 140 4.96 -5.75 -20.44
CA GLY A 140 4.85 -7.20 -20.55
C GLY A 140 6.19 -7.83 -20.86
N TRP A 141 6.48 -8.97 -20.22
CA TRP A 141 7.68 -9.76 -20.48
C TRP A 141 7.46 -11.24 -20.16
N THR A 142 8.51 -12.04 -20.33
CA THR A 142 8.47 -13.48 -20.07
C THR A 142 8.40 -13.78 -18.57
N GLN A 143 7.88 -14.97 -18.25
CA GLN A 143 7.85 -15.50 -16.91
C GLN A 143 9.26 -15.82 -16.39
N ASN A 144 9.43 -15.87 -15.08
CA ASN A 144 10.64 -16.37 -14.37
C ASN A 144 11.93 -15.56 -14.57
N VAL A 145 11.86 -14.37 -15.13
CA VAL A 145 12.95 -13.39 -15.02
C VAL A 145 12.70 -12.51 -13.78
N GLU A 146 13.75 -12.11 -13.08
CA GLU A 146 13.63 -11.46 -11.76
C GLU A 146 12.78 -10.20 -11.78
N ARG A 147 12.80 -9.42 -12.88
CA ARG A 147 11.93 -8.23 -13.06
C ARG A 147 10.45 -8.57 -13.29
N SER A 148 10.11 -9.82 -13.62
CA SER A 148 8.72 -10.31 -13.70
C SER A 148 8.24 -10.94 -12.39
N GLN A 149 9.10 -11.01 -11.38
CA GLN A 149 8.81 -11.62 -10.09
C GLN A 149 8.58 -10.54 -9.04
N TRP A 150 7.51 -10.72 -8.26
CA TRP A 150 7.03 -9.72 -7.32
C TRP A 150 6.75 -10.34 -5.97
N TYR A 151 7.26 -9.73 -4.92
CA TYR A 151 6.86 -10.02 -3.54
C TYR A 151 5.50 -9.40 -3.27
N MET A 152 4.56 -10.19 -2.78
CA MET A 152 3.29 -9.69 -2.29
C MET A 152 3.41 -9.31 -0.81
N GLN A 153 3.21 -8.05 -0.51
CA GLN A 153 3.27 -7.50 0.83
C GLN A 153 1.88 -7.00 1.24
N LYS A 154 1.50 -7.25 2.49
CA LYS A 154 0.26 -6.72 3.05
C LYS A 154 0.27 -5.20 2.94
N ASP A 155 -0.83 -4.63 2.45
CA ASP A 155 -1.02 -3.19 2.54
C ASP A 155 -1.32 -2.81 3.99
N ASP A 156 -0.36 -2.17 4.62
CA ASP A 156 -0.44 -1.64 5.97
C ASP A 156 -0.71 -0.13 6.00
N THR A 157 -0.96 0.46 4.82
CA THR A 157 -1.38 1.86 4.68
C THR A 157 -2.85 2.07 5.02
N THR A 158 -3.54 1.11 5.63
CA THR A 158 -4.76 1.50 6.29
C THR A 158 -4.41 2.64 7.22
N VAL A 159 -4.69 3.84 6.73
CA VAL A 159 -4.97 4.99 7.55
C VAL A 159 -6.30 4.68 8.25
N GLY A 160 -6.31 3.52 8.92
CA GLY A 160 -7.12 3.43 10.08
C GLY A 160 -6.47 4.46 10.99
N ILE A 161 -7.20 5.48 11.31
CA ILE A 161 -7.01 6.15 12.57
C ILE A 161 -6.87 4.98 13.54
N VAL A 162 -5.61 4.64 13.88
CA VAL A 162 -5.39 3.76 14.99
C VAL A 162 -6.09 4.50 16.10
N SER A 163 -7.27 4.02 16.49
CA SER A 163 -7.75 4.35 17.79
C SER A 163 -6.59 3.94 18.66
N ILE A 164 -5.84 4.90 19.14
CA ILE A 164 -4.88 4.69 20.19
C ILE A 164 -5.77 4.31 21.39
N GLN A 165 -6.19 3.06 21.39
CA GLN A 165 -6.53 2.38 22.61
C GLN A 165 -5.18 2.11 23.26
N ASP A 166 -4.59 3.19 23.76
CA ASP A 166 -3.58 3.09 24.77
C ASP A 166 -4.32 2.59 26.01
N GLU A 167 -4.37 1.26 26.15
CA GLU A 167 -4.98 0.61 27.33
C GLU A 167 -4.34 1.10 28.63
N ARG A 168 -3.17 1.74 28.58
CA ARG A 168 -2.51 2.38 29.71
C ARG A 168 -3.16 3.72 30.09
N LEU A 169 -3.86 4.40 29.18
CA LEU A 169 -4.59 5.64 29.51
C LEU A 169 -6.01 5.37 30.03
N ALA A 170 -6.56 4.20 29.77
CA ALA A 170 -7.86 3.80 30.31
C ALA A 170 -7.85 3.62 31.84
N ALA A 171 -6.70 3.38 32.44
CA ALA A 171 -6.59 3.11 33.90
C ALA A 171 -6.76 4.35 34.79
N ASN A 172 -6.64 5.58 34.26
CA ASN A 172 -6.67 6.80 35.09
C ASN A 172 -7.69 7.87 34.70
N GLY A 173 -8.61 7.61 33.81
CA GLY A 173 -9.90 8.32 33.61
C GLY A 173 -9.88 9.83 33.41
N LYS A 174 -8.75 10.52 33.27
CA LYS A 174 -8.73 11.99 33.29
C LYS A 174 -8.32 12.69 32.01
N ASP A 175 -7.37 12.15 31.25
CA ASP A 175 -6.86 12.81 30.05
C ASP A 175 -6.76 11.82 28.87
N SER A 176 -7.36 12.12 27.72
CA SER A 176 -7.35 11.26 26.54
C SER A 176 -7.39 12.06 25.26
N LYS A 177 -6.83 11.50 24.18
CA LYS A 177 -6.96 12.05 22.81
C LYS A 177 -7.70 11.00 21.97
N PHE A 178 -8.72 11.43 21.25
CA PHE A 178 -9.49 10.54 20.38
C PHE A 178 -10.03 11.33 19.18
N ILE A 179 -10.50 10.62 18.17
CA ILE A 179 -11.12 11.25 17.00
C ILE A 179 -12.62 11.07 17.08
N GLU A 180 -13.35 12.17 16.98
CA GLU A 180 -14.80 12.23 16.94
C GLU A 180 -15.20 13.06 15.72
N ASN A 181 -16.04 12.51 14.84
CA ASN A 181 -16.49 13.17 13.60
C ASN A 181 -15.31 13.70 12.74
N ASN A 182 -14.29 12.89 12.55
CA ASN A 182 -13.07 13.20 11.79
C ASN A 182 -12.25 14.39 12.35
N ARG A 183 -12.41 14.72 13.63
CA ARG A 183 -11.68 15.79 14.32
C ARG A 183 -10.94 15.25 15.53
N LEU A 184 -9.69 15.68 15.72
CA LEU A 184 -8.93 15.38 16.93
C LEU A 184 -9.57 16.08 18.13
N ILE A 185 -9.98 15.32 19.11
CA ILE A 185 -10.53 15.79 20.38
C ILE A 185 -9.56 15.42 21.50
N ILE A 186 -9.27 16.40 22.33
CA ILE A 186 -8.46 16.22 23.55
C ILE A 186 -9.39 16.32 24.73
N ARG A 187 -9.51 15.27 25.53
CA ARG A 187 -10.22 15.34 26.81
C ARG A 187 -9.20 15.61 27.91
N LYS A 188 -9.43 16.64 28.69
CA LYS A 188 -8.58 17.01 29.83
C LYS A 188 -9.47 17.44 31.00
N GLY A 189 -9.32 16.78 32.16
CA GLY A 189 -10.13 17.08 33.35
C GLY A 189 -11.64 17.01 33.09
N GLY A 190 -12.11 16.03 32.29
CA GLY A 190 -13.52 15.87 31.90
C GLY A 190 -14.06 16.86 30.86
N LYS A 191 -13.24 17.78 30.38
CA LYS A 191 -13.61 18.76 29.35
C LYS A 191 -13.03 18.36 27.99
N LYS A 192 -13.78 18.62 26.89
CA LYS A 192 -13.33 18.38 25.50
C LYS A 192 -12.71 19.65 24.92
N PHE A 193 -11.63 19.47 24.14
CA PHE A 193 -10.93 20.54 23.43
C PHE A 193 -10.66 20.10 21.99
N ASN A 194 -10.64 21.01 21.03
CA ASN A 194 -10.19 20.75 19.68
C ASN A 194 -8.65 20.74 19.59
N ALA A 195 -8.10 20.42 18.41
CA ALA A 195 -6.66 20.41 18.15
C ALA A 195 -5.95 21.76 18.40
N ARG A 196 -6.70 22.87 18.42
CA ARG A 196 -6.21 24.23 18.72
C ARG A 196 -6.28 24.57 20.21
N GLY A 197 -6.69 23.63 21.07
CA GLY A 197 -6.85 23.86 22.50
C GLY A 197 -8.12 24.63 22.89
N GLN A 198 -9.04 24.87 21.98
CA GLN A 198 -10.31 25.54 22.27
C GLN A 198 -11.30 24.54 22.84
N ARG A 199 -11.96 24.92 23.93
CA ARG A 199 -13.00 24.09 24.56
C ARG A 199 -14.20 23.94 23.64
N ILE A 200 -14.66 22.72 23.46
CA ILE A 200 -15.88 22.39 22.73
C ILE A 200 -16.94 21.85 23.70
N LYS A 201 -18.19 22.13 23.40
CA LYS A 201 -19.34 21.68 24.22
C LYS A 201 -19.69 20.24 23.90
#